data_5c43915894ad3e432100edf37b6f273a
#
_entry.id   5c43915894ad3e432100edf37b6f273a
#
_cell.length_a   1.000
_cell.length_b   1.000
_cell.length_c   1.000
_cell.angle_alpha   90.00
_cell.angle_beta   90.00
_cell.angle_gamma   90.00
#
_symmetry.space_group_name_H-M   'P 1'
#
loop_
_entity.id
_entity.type
_entity.pdbx_description
1 polymer ?
#
loop_
_entity_poly.entity_id
_entity_poly.type
_entity_poly.pdbx_seq_one_letter_code
_entity_poly.pdbx_strand_id
1 'polypeptide(L)'
;MALFRLIVTFIPPRLSRSLSIEPALILIVAWAIQRNTPQLKAAVNDFIKSHSLGTAYGNTIAGRYLKETKWVLHATSREDLKRFDEMVKLFRQYGEQYSFPHLLLTAQAFQESGLNQKLKSRVGAVGVMQIKPSTAAGDPINIKGVQKVDRNIEAGAKYMRYMVTQYYAKEPMEEVTKGLFAIASYNAGPAKIQKLRREAAERGYNPNLWFNNVEIIASAEIGRETVQYVSNIYKYYLAYKMVTERQARSKAIKHKTLAKTS
;
A
#
# COMPACT_ATOMS: atom_id res chain seq x y z
N MET A 1 -3.78 3.71 35.62
CA MET A 1 -4.66 4.07 34.49
C MET A 1 -4.36 5.51 34.08
N ALA A 2 -3.63 5.72 33.00
CA ALA A 2 -3.28 7.05 32.52
C ALA A 2 -4.44 7.59 31.67
N LEU A 3 -5.07 8.67 32.11
CA LEU A 3 -6.13 9.35 31.35
C LEU A 3 -5.47 10.19 30.25
N PHE A 4 -5.66 9.82 29.01
CA PHE A 4 -5.28 10.61 27.85
C PHE A 4 -6.35 11.69 27.61
N ARG A 5 -5.94 12.93 27.45
CA ARG A 5 -6.84 14.02 27.05
C ARG A 5 -6.55 14.38 25.59
N LEU A 6 -7.57 14.21 24.76
CA LEU A 6 -7.56 14.56 23.36
C LEU A 6 -7.66 16.07 23.20
N ILE A 7 -6.71 16.75 22.61
CA ILE A 7 -6.83 18.15 22.23
C ILE A 7 -6.15 18.37 20.88
N VAL A 8 -6.91 18.28 19.81
CA VAL A 8 -6.71 19.10 18.61
C VAL A 8 -8.08 19.29 17.96
N THR A 9 -8.59 20.51 18.01
CA THR A 9 -9.80 20.90 17.29
C THR A 9 -9.35 21.46 15.94
N PHE A 10 -9.64 20.76 14.86
CA PHE A 10 -9.49 21.28 13.51
C PHE A 10 -10.84 21.87 13.09
N ILE A 11 -10.91 23.18 12.92
CA ILE A 11 -12.07 23.88 12.36
C ILE A 11 -11.75 24.11 10.87
N PRO A 12 -12.48 23.47 9.94
CA PRO A 12 -12.30 23.78 8.51
C PRO A 12 -12.82 25.20 8.22
N PRO A 13 -12.17 25.94 7.31
CA PRO A 13 -12.68 27.22 6.83
C PRO A 13 -14.05 27.03 6.17
N ARG A 14 -14.95 27.99 6.41
CA ARG A 14 -16.32 28.03 5.90
C ARG A 14 -16.37 27.72 4.40
N LEU A 15 -16.94 26.61 4.03
CA LEU A 15 -17.40 26.36 2.67
C LEU A 15 -18.73 27.09 2.49
N SER A 16 -18.75 28.01 1.53
CA SER A 16 -19.92 28.77 1.11
C SER A 16 -21.01 27.85 0.57
N ARG A 17 -22.24 28.25 0.84
CA ARG A 17 -23.51 27.65 0.46
C ARG A 17 -23.56 27.22 -1.01
N SER A 18 -23.79 25.97 -1.26
CA SER A 18 -24.77 25.35 -2.15
C SER A 18 -24.30 23.93 -2.51
N LEU A 19 -24.86 22.97 -1.83
CA LEU A 19 -25.15 21.60 -2.31
C LEU A 19 -25.65 20.81 -1.09
N SER A 20 -26.83 20.23 -1.21
CA SER A 20 -27.41 19.29 -0.26
C SER A 20 -26.50 18.05 -0.16
N ILE A 21 -25.63 18.03 0.85
CA ILE A 21 -24.75 16.91 1.17
C ILE A 21 -25.23 16.38 2.51
N GLU A 22 -25.59 15.09 2.55
CA GLU A 22 -25.76 14.32 3.77
C GLU A 22 -24.61 14.61 4.75
N PRO A 23 -24.81 14.47 6.08
CA PRO A 23 -23.82 14.89 7.07
C PRO A 23 -22.48 14.22 6.77
N ALA A 24 -21.56 14.99 6.21
CA ALA A 24 -20.20 14.56 5.94
C ALA A 24 -19.61 14.10 7.27
N LEU A 25 -19.20 12.84 7.32
CA LEU A 25 -18.45 12.29 8.44
C LEU A 25 -17.18 13.12 8.56
N ILE A 26 -17.18 14.10 9.47
CA ILE A 26 -15.99 14.90 9.77
C ILE A 26 -15.02 13.96 10.47
N LEU A 27 -14.05 13.44 9.71
CA LEU A 27 -12.97 12.66 10.27
C LEU A 27 -12.04 13.60 11.05
N ILE A 28 -12.22 13.67 12.34
CA ILE A 28 -11.32 14.40 13.24
C ILE A 28 -10.11 13.49 13.47
N VAL A 29 -9.00 13.81 12.83
CA VAL A 29 -7.70 13.18 13.13
C VAL A 29 -7.06 13.99 14.25
N ALA A 30 -6.81 13.33 15.38
CA ALA A 30 -6.20 13.95 16.53
C ALA A 30 -5.02 13.11 17.04
N TRP A 31 -3.99 13.80 17.53
CA TRP A 31 -2.82 13.16 18.14
C TRP A 31 -3.02 13.10 19.64
N ALA A 32 -2.98 11.89 20.21
CA ALA A 32 -3.01 11.70 21.66
C ALA A 32 -1.57 11.77 22.19
N ILE A 33 -1.32 12.72 23.10
CA ILE A 33 -0.03 12.89 23.79
C ILE A 33 -0.20 12.69 25.28
N GLN A 34 0.88 12.32 25.97
CA GLN A 34 0.88 12.14 27.41
C GLN A 34 0.56 13.48 28.12
N ARG A 35 -0.19 13.40 29.20
CA ARG A 35 -0.50 14.55 30.04
C ARG A 35 0.80 15.14 30.61
N ASN A 36 0.89 16.49 30.71
CA ASN A 36 2.04 17.22 31.22
C ASN A 36 3.34 17.11 30.38
N THR A 37 3.21 17.09 29.05
CA THR A 37 4.34 17.22 28.15
C THR A 37 4.27 18.51 27.33
N PRO A 38 4.51 19.70 27.94
CA PRO A 38 4.32 21.00 27.28
C PRO A 38 5.26 21.18 26.08
N GLN A 39 6.49 20.66 26.14
CA GLN A 39 7.47 20.73 25.06
C GLN A 39 7.01 19.90 23.84
N LEU A 40 6.54 18.67 24.07
CA LEU A 40 6.00 17.83 23.00
C LEU A 40 4.75 18.48 22.40
N LYS A 41 3.87 19.06 23.22
CA LYS A 41 2.69 19.79 22.75
C LYS A 41 3.06 20.97 21.86
N ALA A 42 4.08 21.75 22.24
CA ALA A 42 4.58 22.87 21.45
C ALA A 42 5.11 22.39 20.10
N ALA A 43 5.97 21.37 20.10
CA ALA A 43 6.54 20.80 18.87
C ALA A 43 5.47 20.23 17.93
N VAL A 44 4.48 19.52 18.47
CA VAL A 44 3.33 19.00 17.68
C VAL A 44 2.51 20.14 17.10
N ASN A 45 2.24 21.19 17.87
CA ASN A 45 1.48 22.34 17.38
C ASN A 45 2.24 23.11 16.28
N ASP A 46 3.54 23.26 16.39
CA ASP A 46 4.36 23.90 15.35
C ASP A 46 4.42 23.04 14.08
N PHE A 47 4.54 21.71 14.22
CA PHE A 47 4.41 20.80 13.09
C PHE A 47 3.05 20.94 12.40
N ILE A 48 1.96 20.94 13.16
CA ILE A 48 0.60 21.10 12.61
C ILE A 48 0.44 22.43 11.86
N LYS A 49 0.96 23.54 12.37
CA LYS A 49 0.88 24.85 11.69
C LYS A 49 1.48 24.84 10.29
N SER A 50 2.57 24.11 10.09
CA SER A 50 3.28 24.05 8.80
C SER A 50 2.85 22.89 7.90
N HIS A 51 2.16 21.87 8.45
CA HIS A 51 1.87 20.60 7.76
C HIS A 51 0.37 20.27 7.65
N SER A 52 -0.53 21.08 8.24
CA SER A 52 -1.98 20.86 8.14
C SER A 52 -2.52 21.17 6.75
N LEU A 53 -3.75 20.67 6.49
CA LEU A 53 -4.53 21.11 5.33
C LEU A 53 -4.68 22.64 5.35
N GLY A 54 -4.50 23.27 4.20
CA GLY A 54 -4.44 24.73 4.06
C GLY A 54 -3.00 25.26 3.94
N THR A 55 -1.99 24.50 4.36
CA THR A 55 -0.58 24.83 4.11
C THR A 55 -0.13 24.26 2.76
N ALA A 56 0.95 24.80 2.18
CA ALA A 56 1.52 24.29 0.93
C ALA A 56 1.87 22.79 1.05
N TYR A 57 2.51 22.39 2.15
CA TYR A 57 2.86 20.98 2.42
C TYR A 57 1.60 20.13 2.60
N GLY A 58 0.68 20.52 3.49
CA GLY A 58 -0.55 19.76 3.74
C GLY A 58 -1.42 19.59 2.50
N ASN A 59 -1.54 20.65 1.69
CA ASN A 59 -2.28 20.59 0.42
C ASN A 59 -1.59 19.69 -0.62
N THR A 60 -0.26 19.69 -0.67
CA THR A 60 0.51 18.79 -1.54
C THR A 60 0.30 17.33 -1.14
N ILE A 61 0.40 17.00 0.15
CA ILE A 61 0.14 15.66 0.68
C ILE A 61 -1.31 15.25 0.45
N ALA A 62 -2.27 16.12 0.78
CA ALA A 62 -3.68 15.86 0.54
C ALA A 62 -3.97 15.65 -0.96
N GLY A 63 -3.39 16.46 -1.82
CA GLY A 63 -3.48 16.31 -3.27
C GLY A 63 -2.91 14.98 -3.75
N ARG A 64 -1.80 14.54 -3.18
CA ARG A 64 -1.10 13.30 -3.55
C ARG A 64 -1.83 12.04 -3.04
N TYR A 65 -2.37 12.08 -1.82
CA TYR A 65 -2.87 10.89 -1.14
C TYR A 65 -4.37 10.87 -0.87
N LEU A 66 -5.06 12.03 -0.81
CA LEU A 66 -6.47 12.13 -0.41
C LEU A 66 -7.41 12.61 -1.52
N LYS A 67 -6.91 13.30 -2.56
CA LYS A 67 -7.76 13.83 -3.65
C LYS A 67 -8.50 12.75 -4.45
N GLU A 68 -7.98 11.53 -4.43
CA GLU A 68 -8.60 10.41 -5.13
C GLU A 68 -9.02 9.30 -4.16
N THR A 69 -10.11 9.52 -3.44
CA THR A 69 -10.76 8.47 -2.62
C THR A 69 -11.42 7.37 -3.47
N LYS A 70 -11.60 7.62 -4.76
CA LYS A 70 -12.14 6.62 -5.72
C LYS A 70 -11.40 5.29 -5.68
N TRP A 71 -10.08 5.28 -5.43
CA TRP A 71 -9.31 4.05 -5.33
C TRP A 71 -9.72 3.16 -4.14
N VAL A 72 -10.11 3.76 -2.98
CA VAL A 72 -10.65 2.98 -1.85
C VAL A 72 -11.97 2.37 -2.25
N LEU A 73 -12.84 3.16 -2.90
CA LEU A 73 -14.13 2.68 -3.39
C LEU A 73 -13.97 1.58 -4.44
N HIS A 74 -12.97 1.70 -5.34
CA HIS A 74 -12.67 0.66 -6.33
C HIS A 74 -12.14 -0.62 -5.66
N ALA A 75 -11.14 -0.54 -4.79
CA ALA A 75 -10.58 -1.73 -4.13
C ALA A 75 -11.50 -2.36 -3.08
N THR A 76 -12.51 -1.61 -2.60
CA THR A 76 -13.48 -2.06 -1.58
C THR A 76 -14.92 -2.12 -2.11
N SER A 77 -15.12 -2.06 -3.43
CA SER A 77 -16.43 -2.34 -4.01
C SER A 77 -16.88 -3.75 -3.64
N ARG A 78 -18.19 -3.98 -3.57
CA ARG A 78 -18.73 -5.30 -3.21
C ARG A 78 -18.21 -6.42 -4.11
N GLU A 79 -18.04 -6.11 -5.40
CA GLU A 79 -17.54 -7.06 -6.40
C GLU A 79 -16.04 -7.33 -6.23
N ASP A 80 -15.24 -6.31 -5.99
CA ASP A 80 -13.80 -6.44 -5.78
C ASP A 80 -13.47 -7.13 -4.45
N LEU A 81 -14.24 -6.86 -3.39
CA LEU A 81 -14.13 -7.58 -2.13
C LEU A 81 -14.49 -9.05 -2.28
N LYS A 82 -15.48 -9.39 -3.12
CA LYS A 82 -15.78 -10.80 -3.41
C LYS A 82 -14.59 -11.49 -4.09
N ARG A 83 -14.00 -10.86 -5.11
CA ARG A 83 -12.78 -11.39 -5.76
C ARG A 83 -11.60 -11.50 -4.78
N PHE A 84 -11.45 -10.52 -3.90
CA PHE A 84 -10.46 -10.57 -2.83
C PHE A 84 -10.69 -11.78 -1.91
N ASP A 85 -11.90 -11.97 -1.39
CA ASP A 85 -12.24 -13.07 -0.47
C ASP A 85 -12.04 -14.45 -1.14
N GLU A 86 -12.31 -14.57 -2.44
CA GLU A 86 -12.08 -15.80 -3.23
C GLU A 86 -10.58 -16.15 -3.35
N MET A 87 -9.71 -15.16 -3.41
CA MET A 87 -8.28 -15.36 -3.72
C MET A 87 -7.36 -15.15 -2.52
N VAL A 88 -7.80 -14.47 -1.46
CA VAL A 88 -6.93 -14.10 -0.33
C VAL A 88 -6.27 -15.30 0.35
N LYS A 89 -6.92 -16.46 0.34
CA LYS A 89 -6.35 -17.70 0.89
C LYS A 89 -5.11 -18.14 0.09
N LEU A 90 -5.17 -18.08 -1.25
CA LEU A 90 -4.03 -18.40 -2.12
C LEU A 90 -2.90 -17.39 -1.94
N PHE A 91 -3.22 -16.09 -1.88
CA PHE A 91 -2.23 -15.05 -1.61
C PHE A 91 -1.55 -15.25 -0.25
N ARG A 92 -2.30 -15.64 0.78
CA ARG A 92 -1.74 -15.95 2.10
C ARG A 92 -0.84 -17.17 2.03
N GLN A 93 -1.30 -18.28 1.45
CA GLN A 93 -0.52 -19.50 1.28
C GLN A 93 0.83 -19.23 0.62
N TYR A 94 0.83 -18.59 -0.54
CA TYR A 94 2.07 -18.32 -1.27
C TYR A 94 2.88 -17.16 -0.69
N GLY A 95 2.23 -16.19 -0.04
CA GLY A 95 2.90 -15.16 0.75
C GLY A 95 3.70 -15.74 1.89
N GLU A 96 3.15 -16.70 2.63
CA GLU A 96 3.82 -17.45 3.70
C GLU A 96 4.93 -18.34 3.13
N GLN A 97 4.62 -19.14 2.10
CA GLN A 97 5.59 -20.05 1.45
C GLN A 97 6.84 -19.32 0.94
N TYR A 98 6.67 -18.16 0.34
CA TYR A 98 7.77 -17.37 -0.22
C TYR A 98 8.18 -16.17 0.65
N SER A 99 7.70 -16.09 1.89
CA SER A 99 8.03 -15.03 2.84
C SER A 99 7.85 -13.62 2.26
N PHE A 100 6.74 -13.38 1.57
CA PHE A 100 6.38 -12.07 1.02
C PHE A 100 5.04 -11.59 1.60
N PRO A 101 4.88 -10.32 2.01
CA PRO A 101 3.64 -9.83 2.62
C PRO A 101 2.42 -10.05 1.70
N HIS A 102 1.54 -10.97 2.07
CA HIS A 102 0.44 -11.41 1.22
C HIS A 102 -0.54 -10.31 0.83
N LEU A 103 -0.83 -9.34 1.73
CA LEU A 103 -1.70 -8.21 1.38
C LEU A 103 -1.03 -7.25 0.39
N LEU A 104 0.29 -7.11 0.44
CA LEU A 104 1.04 -6.32 -0.53
C LEU A 104 1.05 -7.01 -1.90
N LEU A 105 1.20 -8.34 -1.93
CA LEU A 105 1.08 -9.16 -3.14
C LEU A 105 -0.32 -9.06 -3.75
N THR A 106 -1.37 -9.12 -2.91
CA THR A 106 -2.77 -8.95 -3.35
C THR A 106 -3.00 -7.55 -3.94
N ALA A 107 -2.46 -6.52 -3.30
CA ALA A 107 -2.55 -5.15 -3.77
C ALA A 107 -1.87 -4.95 -5.14
N GLN A 108 -0.72 -5.60 -5.35
CA GLN A 108 -0.06 -5.63 -6.65
C GLN A 108 -0.93 -6.33 -7.70
N ALA A 109 -1.47 -7.50 -7.38
CA ALA A 109 -2.37 -8.24 -8.28
C ALA A 109 -3.62 -7.43 -8.66
N PHE A 110 -4.15 -6.64 -7.71
CA PHE A 110 -5.25 -5.73 -8.00
C PHE A 110 -4.84 -4.61 -8.97
N GLN A 111 -3.68 -4.00 -8.78
CA GLN A 111 -3.14 -2.99 -9.70
C GLN A 111 -2.90 -3.58 -11.11
N GLU A 112 -2.44 -4.82 -11.20
CA GLU A 112 -2.11 -5.49 -12.46
C GLU A 112 -3.36 -5.89 -13.27
N SER A 113 -4.40 -6.37 -12.62
CA SER A 113 -5.51 -7.01 -13.31
C SER A 113 -6.90 -6.78 -12.71
N GLY A 114 -7.03 -6.05 -11.57
CA GLY A 114 -8.26 -6.04 -10.78
C GLY A 114 -8.63 -7.44 -10.25
N LEU A 115 -7.64 -8.28 -9.95
CA LEU A 115 -7.81 -9.70 -9.57
C LEU A 115 -8.50 -10.55 -10.65
N ASN A 116 -8.29 -10.23 -11.92
CA ASN A 116 -8.92 -10.94 -13.04
C ASN A 116 -7.94 -11.94 -13.68
N GLN A 117 -8.16 -13.24 -13.41
CA GLN A 117 -7.33 -14.31 -13.99
C GLN A 117 -7.44 -14.42 -15.52
N LYS A 118 -8.53 -13.96 -16.11
CA LYS A 118 -8.75 -14.06 -17.58
C LYS A 118 -8.03 -12.96 -18.37
N LEU A 119 -7.48 -11.96 -17.68
CA LEU A 119 -6.82 -10.82 -18.33
C LEU A 119 -5.53 -11.27 -19.03
N LYS A 120 -5.35 -10.81 -20.27
CA LYS A 120 -4.12 -10.96 -21.05
C LYS A 120 -3.71 -9.60 -21.58
N SER A 121 -2.45 -9.25 -21.42
CA SER A 121 -1.90 -8.01 -21.96
C SER A 121 -1.46 -8.18 -23.41
N ARG A 122 -1.31 -7.07 -24.13
CA ARG A 122 -0.78 -7.05 -25.50
C ARG A 122 0.63 -7.62 -25.61
N VAL A 123 1.41 -7.56 -24.53
CA VAL A 123 2.80 -8.07 -24.47
C VAL A 123 2.90 -9.49 -23.94
N GLY A 124 1.76 -10.20 -23.81
CA GLY A 124 1.70 -11.62 -23.45
C GLY A 124 1.77 -11.92 -21.95
N ALA A 125 1.61 -10.92 -21.08
CA ALA A 125 1.43 -11.16 -19.65
C ALA A 125 0.01 -11.70 -19.38
N VAL A 126 -0.15 -12.61 -18.41
CA VAL A 126 -1.41 -13.29 -18.14
C VAL A 126 -1.77 -13.33 -16.68
N GLY A 127 -3.07 -13.36 -16.39
CA GLY A 127 -3.63 -13.67 -15.10
C GLY A 127 -3.57 -12.54 -14.09
N VAL A 128 -3.88 -12.88 -12.84
CA VAL A 128 -4.01 -11.92 -11.75
C VAL A 128 -2.71 -11.15 -11.47
N MET A 129 -1.55 -11.80 -11.63
CA MET A 129 -0.24 -11.18 -11.42
C MET A 129 0.37 -10.58 -12.69
N GLN A 130 -0.29 -10.68 -13.84
CA GLN A 130 0.22 -10.22 -15.14
C GLN A 130 1.68 -10.65 -15.39
N ILE A 131 1.99 -11.92 -15.13
CA ILE A 131 3.30 -12.50 -15.37
C ILE A 131 3.36 -13.13 -16.75
N LYS A 132 4.48 -12.95 -17.47
CA LYS A 132 4.69 -13.64 -18.75
C LYS A 132 4.95 -15.12 -18.51
N PRO A 133 4.31 -16.04 -19.27
CA PRO A 133 4.56 -17.48 -19.16
C PRO A 133 6.04 -17.86 -19.27
N SER A 134 6.79 -17.17 -20.13
CA SER A 134 8.24 -17.38 -20.27
C SER A 134 9.01 -16.98 -19.01
N THR A 135 8.66 -15.85 -18.38
CA THR A 135 9.27 -15.42 -17.12
C THR A 135 8.97 -16.40 -15.99
N ALA A 136 7.73 -16.87 -15.91
CA ALA A 136 7.32 -17.81 -14.88
C ALA A 136 7.96 -19.21 -15.07
N ALA A 137 8.07 -19.68 -16.31
CA ALA A 137 8.66 -20.99 -16.63
C ALA A 137 10.19 -20.99 -16.59
N GLY A 138 10.82 -19.80 -16.72
CA GLY A 138 12.26 -19.65 -16.71
C GLY A 138 12.86 -19.69 -15.31
N ASP A 139 14.19 -19.89 -15.26
CA ASP A 139 14.96 -19.85 -14.03
C ASP A 139 15.03 -18.41 -13.47
N PRO A 140 14.97 -18.22 -12.16
CA PRO A 140 14.86 -19.21 -11.08
C PRO A 140 13.41 -19.52 -10.65
N ILE A 141 12.39 -19.05 -11.40
CA ILE A 141 10.99 -19.20 -10.99
C ILE A 141 10.49 -20.63 -11.23
N ASN A 142 10.71 -21.17 -12.43
CA ASN A 142 10.44 -22.57 -12.77
C ASN A 142 9.00 -23.04 -12.48
N ILE A 143 8.01 -22.16 -12.73
CA ILE A 143 6.58 -22.46 -12.55
C ILE A 143 5.87 -22.40 -13.90
N LYS A 144 5.30 -23.52 -14.32
CA LYS A 144 4.51 -23.65 -15.55
C LYS A 144 3.02 -23.60 -15.27
N GLY A 145 2.21 -23.32 -16.29
CA GLY A 145 0.75 -23.36 -16.19
C GLY A 145 0.12 -22.14 -15.53
N VAL A 146 0.73 -20.97 -15.67
CA VAL A 146 0.26 -19.69 -15.08
C VAL A 146 -1.09 -19.20 -15.64
N GLN A 147 -1.71 -19.93 -16.54
CA GLN A 147 -3.10 -19.74 -16.95
C GLN A 147 -4.10 -20.12 -15.84
N LYS A 148 -3.67 -20.97 -14.88
CA LYS A 148 -4.43 -21.30 -13.67
C LYS A 148 -4.11 -20.26 -12.59
N VAL A 149 -5.14 -19.80 -11.86
CA VAL A 149 -5.01 -18.75 -10.84
C VAL A 149 -4.01 -19.11 -9.74
N ASP A 150 -4.06 -20.34 -9.28
CA ASP A 150 -3.16 -20.93 -8.30
C ASP A 150 -1.69 -20.78 -8.73
N ARG A 151 -1.35 -21.28 -9.93
CA ARG A 151 0.01 -21.21 -10.51
C ARG A 151 0.44 -19.78 -10.84
N ASN A 152 -0.52 -18.92 -11.16
CA ASN A 152 -0.26 -17.53 -11.47
C ASN A 152 0.17 -16.76 -10.21
N ILE A 153 -0.56 -16.96 -9.11
CA ILE A 153 -0.25 -16.34 -7.81
C ILE A 153 1.06 -16.90 -7.27
N GLU A 154 1.28 -18.21 -7.36
CA GLU A 154 2.54 -18.86 -6.97
C GLU A 154 3.74 -18.26 -7.70
N ALA A 155 3.67 -18.17 -9.02
CA ALA A 155 4.75 -17.62 -9.85
C ALA A 155 5.02 -16.15 -9.50
N GLY A 156 3.96 -15.35 -9.31
CA GLY A 156 4.09 -13.97 -8.88
C GLY A 156 4.75 -13.82 -7.51
N ALA A 157 4.31 -14.59 -6.52
CA ALA A 157 4.88 -14.56 -5.17
C ALA A 157 6.37 -14.96 -5.17
N LYS A 158 6.72 -16.03 -5.89
CA LYS A 158 8.10 -16.49 -6.02
C LYS A 158 8.96 -15.45 -6.73
N TYR A 159 8.45 -14.82 -7.79
CA TYR A 159 9.16 -13.77 -8.49
C TYR A 159 9.41 -12.53 -7.61
N MET A 160 8.41 -12.11 -6.84
CA MET A 160 8.58 -11.00 -5.90
C MET A 160 9.60 -11.33 -4.80
N ARG A 161 9.60 -12.56 -4.27
CA ARG A 161 10.62 -13.01 -3.32
C ARG A 161 12.02 -13.04 -3.95
N TYR A 162 12.12 -13.54 -5.17
CA TYR A 162 13.38 -13.50 -5.92
C TYR A 162 13.92 -12.07 -6.03
N MET A 163 13.07 -11.09 -6.40
CA MET A 163 13.47 -9.67 -6.46
C MET A 163 13.98 -9.15 -5.12
N VAL A 164 13.28 -9.45 -4.02
CA VAL A 164 13.72 -9.07 -2.67
C VAL A 164 15.05 -9.72 -2.34
N THR A 165 15.19 -11.02 -2.57
CA THR A 165 16.40 -11.78 -2.21
C THR A 165 17.61 -11.32 -3.01
N GLN A 166 17.41 -11.11 -4.31
CA GLN A 166 18.52 -10.76 -5.21
C GLN A 166 19.01 -9.32 -5.02
N TYR A 167 18.12 -8.38 -4.74
CA TYR A 167 18.44 -6.96 -4.81
C TYR A 167 18.35 -6.23 -3.47
N TYR A 168 17.60 -6.76 -2.49
CA TYR A 168 17.27 -6.03 -1.27
C TYR A 168 17.50 -6.80 0.03
N ALA A 169 17.96 -8.07 -0.03
CA ALA A 169 18.11 -8.91 1.16
C ALA A 169 19.05 -8.31 2.23
N LYS A 170 20.16 -7.73 1.78
CA LYS A 170 21.20 -7.16 2.66
C LYS A 170 20.93 -5.72 3.09
N GLU A 171 19.88 -5.10 2.56
CA GLU A 171 19.57 -3.71 2.84
C GLU A 171 18.85 -3.57 4.19
N PRO A 172 19.18 -2.55 5.00
CA PRO A 172 18.56 -2.31 6.30
C PRO A 172 17.16 -1.71 6.13
N MET A 173 16.24 -2.50 5.61
CA MET A 173 14.85 -2.14 5.33
C MET A 173 13.89 -3.10 6.02
N GLU A 174 12.72 -2.61 6.44
CA GLU A 174 11.60 -3.45 6.83
C GLU A 174 11.05 -4.24 5.64
N GLU A 175 10.42 -5.39 5.88
CA GLU A 175 9.93 -6.29 4.82
C GLU A 175 8.91 -5.63 3.87
N VAL A 176 8.05 -4.75 4.38
CA VAL A 176 7.11 -3.98 3.52
C VAL A 176 7.89 -3.03 2.61
N THR A 177 8.92 -2.38 3.10
CA THR A 177 9.77 -1.47 2.31
C THR A 177 10.55 -2.23 1.25
N LYS A 178 11.13 -3.39 1.58
CA LYS A 178 11.74 -4.29 0.58
C LYS A 178 10.72 -4.68 -0.50
N GLY A 179 9.49 -4.97 -0.09
CA GLY A 179 8.38 -5.26 -0.99
C GLY A 179 8.07 -4.10 -1.93
N LEU A 180 8.05 -2.86 -1.45
CA LEU A 180 7.82 -1.67 -2.29
C LEU A 180 8.93 -1.48 -3.33
N PHE A 181 10.19 -1.68 -2.96
CA PHE A 181 11.31 -1.64 -3.90
C PHE A 181 11.26 -2.78 -4.93
N ALA A 182 10.84 -3.98 -4.51
CA ALA A 182 10.62 -5.10 -5.43
C ALA A 182 9.47 -4.79 -6.42
N ILE A 183 8.40 -4.16 -5.96
CA ILE A 183 7.27 -3.69 -6.80
C ILE A 183 7.75 -2.62 -7.80
N ALA A 184 8.53 -1.64 -7.35
CA ALA A 184 9.12 -0.64 -8.25
C ALA A 184 10.03 -1.32 -9.30
N SER A 185 10.81 -2.32 -8.89
CA SER A 185 11.69 -3.10 -9.78
C SER A 185 10.90 -3.99 -10.75
N TYR A 186 9.75 -4.49 -10.34
CA TYR A 186 8.85 -5.24 -11.22
C TYR A 186 8.37 -4.37 -12.40
N ASN A 187 8.03 -3.13 -12.12
CA ASN A 187 7.53 -2.17 -13.10
C ASN A 187 8.66 -1.56 -13.98
N ALA A 188 9.71 -1.02 -13.35
CA ALA A 188 10.75 -0.23 -14.04
C ALA A 188 12.03 -0.99 -14.36
N GLY A 189 12.19 -2.19 -13.81
CA GLY A 189 13.40 -2.99 -13.87
C GLY A 189 14.37 -2.75 -12.69
N PRO A 190 14.98 -3.81 -12.15
CA PRO A 190 15.78 -3.72 -10.91
C PRO A 190 17.05 -2.88 -11.08
N ALA A 191 17.75 -2.96 -12.20
CA ALA A 191 18.96 -2.18 -12.45
C ALA A 191 18.69 -0.66 -12.39
N LYS A 192 17.55 -0.24 -12.93
CA LYS A 192 17.12 1.16 -12.90
C LYS A 192 16.83 1.62 -11.48
N ILE A 193 16.08 0.84 -10.70
CA ILE A 193 15.77 1.17 -9.31
C ILE A 193 17.03 1.21 -8.44
N GLN A 194 17.98 0.30 -8.64
CA GLN A 194 19.27 0.35 -7.95
C GLN A 194 20.07 1.62 -8.28
N LYS A 195 20.05 2.08 -9.54
CA LYS A 195 20.64 3.36 -9.94
C LYS A 195 19.99 4.52 -9.20
N LEU A 196 18.66 4.60 -9.20
CA LEU A 196 17.91 5.66 -8.53
C LEU A 196 18.15 5.70 -7.01
N ARG A 197 18.34 4.55 -6.38
CA ARG A 197 18.71 4.48 -4.95
C ARG A 197 20.08 5.09 -4.67
N ARG A 198 21.08 4.80 -5.51
CA ARG A 198 22.42 5.42 -5.37
C ARG A 198 22.36 6.92 -5.56
N GLU A 199 21.66 7.37 -6.59
CA GLU A 199 21.45 8.78 -6.87
C GLU A 199 20.69 9.51 -5.75
N ALA A 200 19.72 8.84 -5.10
CA ALA A 200 19.03 9.35 -3.92
C ALA A 200 20.03 9.59 -2.78
N ALA A 201 20.91 8.64 -2.50
CA ALA A 201 21.95 8.79 -1.48
C ALA A 201 22.90 9.96 -1.79
N GLU A 202 23.36 10.10 -3.03
CA GLU A 202 24.22 11.20 -3.48
C GLU A 202 23.56 12.57 -3.30
N ARG A 203 22.23 12.65 -3.45
CA ARG A 203 21.44 13.87 -3.26
C ARG A 203 20.96 14.08 -1.82
N GLY A 204 21.44 13.28 -0.84
CA GLY A 204 21.08 13.41 0.58
C GLY A 204 19.75 12.81 1.00
N TYR A 205 19.10 12.02 0.14
CA TYR A 205 17.91 11.25 0.47
C TYR A 205 18.25 9.89 1.02
N ASN A 206 17.34 9.30 1.82
CA ASN A 206 17.53 7.94 2.32
C ASN A 206 17.27 6.91 1.20
N PRO A 207 18.30 6.16 0.73
CA PRO A 207 18.15 5.18 -0.34
C PRO A 207 17.33 3.95 0.05
N ASN A 208 17.04 3.80 1.34
CA ASN A 208 16.27 2.67 1.90
C ASN A 208 14.82 3.03 2.22
N LEU A 209 14.35 4.20 1.82
CA LEU A 209 12.96 4.63 1.90
C LEU A 209 12.45 5.01 0.51
N TRP A 210 11.29 4.46 0.14
CA TRP A 210 10.65 4.82 -1.12
C TRP A 210 10.01 6.19 -1.04
N PHE A 211 8.99 6.34 -0.18
CA PHE A 211 8.21 7.57 -0.08
C PHE A 211 9.03 8.74 0.46
N ASN A 212 8.86 9.91 -0.19
CA ASN A 212 9.57 11.15 0.09
C ASN A 212 11.12 11.06 -0.04
N ASN A 213 11.64 9.98 -0.59
CA ASN A 213 13.06 9.76 -0.82
C ASN A 213 13.31 9.28 -2.26
N VAL A 214 13.45 7.98 -2.51
CA VAL A 214 13.76 7.45 -3.84
C VAL A 214 12.68 7.77 -4.87
N GLU A 215 11.43 7.91 -4.47
CA GLU A 215 10.33 8.31 -5.37
C GLU A 215 10.54 9.71 -5.98
N ILE A 216 11.21 10.64 -5.27
CA ILE A 216 11.50 11.99 -5.76
C ILE A 216 12.45 11.89 -6.94
N ILE A 217 13.52 11.12 -6.78
CA ILE A 217 14.50 10.86 -7.83
C ILE A 217 13.85 10.10 -9.00
N ALA A 218 13.06 9.06 -8.68
CA ALA A 218 12.34 8.31 -9.70
C ALA A 218 11.40 9.20 -10.53
N SER A 219 10.67 10.10 -9.88
CA SER A 219 9.79 11.04 -10.57
C SER A 219 10.53 11.96 -11.53
N ALA A 220 11.73 12.42 -11.16
CA ALA A 220 12.56 13.30 -11.96
C ALA A 220 13.24 12.55 -13.13
N GLU A 221 13.82 11.36 -12.86
CA GLU A 221 14.69 10.67 -13.81
C GLU A 221 13.95 9.71 -14.76
N ILE A 222 12.86 9.09 -14.32
CA ILE A 222 12.11 8.09 -15.11
C ILE A 222 10.62 8.41 -15.27
N GLY A 223 10.19 9.59 -14.79
CA GLY A 223 8.82 10.04 -14.87
C GLY A 223 7.90 9.45 -13.80
N ARG A 224 6.61 9.76 -13.91
CA ARG A 224 5.62 9.51 -12.86
C ARG A 224 5.01 8.11 -12.88
N GLU A 225 5.20 7.33 -13.93
CA GLU A 225 4.52 6.04 -14.10
C GLU A 225 4.82 5.08 -12.95
N THR A 226 6.10 4.80 -12.70
CA THR A 226 6.54 3.90 -11.63
C THR A 226 6.16 4.44 -10.24
N VAL A 227 6.29 5.76 -10.03
CA VAL A 227 5.89 6.40 -8.77
C VAL A 227 4.40 6.22 -8.51
N GLN A 228 3.56 6.45 -9.53
CA GLN A 228 2.13 6.26 -9.42
C GLN A 228 1.75 4.79 -9.22
N TYR A 229 2.43 3.87 -9.92
CA TYR A 229 2.25 2.43 -9.77
C TYR A 229 2.50 1.98 -8.32
N VAL A 230 3.65 2.32 -7.74
CA VAL A 230 3.97 1.98 -6.34
C VAL A 230 3.00 2.64 -5.36
N SER A 231 2.66 3.92 -5.58
CA SER A 231 1.72 4.66 -4.74
C SER A 231 0.33 4.02 -4.75
N ASN A 232 -0.18 3.60 -5.91
CA ASN A 232 -1.48 2.94 -6.02
C ASN A 232 -1.47 1.60 -5.27
N ILE A 233 -0.44 0.78 -5.46
CA ILE A 233 -0.33 -0.52 -4.79
C ILE A 233 -0.27 -0.34 -3.27
N TYR A 234 0.47 0.63 -2.77
CA TYR A 234 0.52 0.90 -1.34
C TYR A 234 -0.84 1.35 -0.77
N LYS A 235 -1.59 2.15 -1.52
CA LYS A 235 -2.96 2.51 -1.16
C LYS A 235 -3.88 1.29 -1.08
N TYR A 236 -3.84 0.40 -2.08
CA TYR A 236 -4.61 -0.85 -2.06
C TYR A 236 -4.19 -1.76 -0.89
N TYR A 237 -2.90 -1.84 -0.60
CA TYR A 237 -2.38 -2.57 0.56
C TYR A 237 -2.99 -2.05 1.87
N LEU A 238 -3.02 -0.73 2.07
CA LEU A 238 -3.64 -0.12 3.25
C LEU A 238 -5.15 -0.41 3.32
N ALA A 239 -5.85 -0.33 2.18
CA ALA A 239 -7.28 -0.64 2.12
C ALA A 239 -7.56 -2.10 2.52
N TYR A 240 -6.84 -3.06 1.96
CA TYR A 240 -6.98 -4.48 2.32
C TYR A 240 -6.59 -4.76 3.77
N LYS A 241 -5.57 -4.11 4.30
CA LYS A 241 -5.20 -4.21 5.71
C LYS A 241 -6.35 -3.75 6.61
N MET A 242 -6.97 -2.61 6.34
CA MET A 242 -8.11 -2.11 7.09
C MET A 242 -9.32 -3.05 7.02
N VAL A 243 -9.64 -3.59 5.84
CA VAL A 243 -10.74 -4.56 5.66
C VAL A 243 -10.48 -5.83 6.48
N THR A 244 -9.27 -6.39 6.40
CA THR A 244 -8.89 -7.61 7.11
C THR A 244 -8.94 -7.43 8.63
N GLU A 245 -8.43 -6.31 9.13
CA GLU A 245 -8.49 -5.97 10.56
C GLU A 245 -9.93 -5.81 11.04
N ARG A 246 -10.79 -5.14 10.26
CA ARG A 246 -12.22 -5.00 10.58
C ARG A 246 -12.93 -6.35 10.62
N GLN A 247 -12.68 -7.21 9.65
CA GLN A 247 -13.24 -8.56 9.62
C GLN A 247 -12.79 -9.40 10.83
N ALA A 248 -11.51 -9.31 11.21
CA ALA A 248 -10.97 -10.01 12.39
C ALA A 248 -11.63 -9.53 13.69
N ARG A 249 -11.77 -8.19 13.86
CA ARG A 249 -12.47 -7.61 15.03
C ARG A 249 -13.94 -8.06 15.11
N SER A 250 -14.66 -8.05 13.99
CA SER A 250 -16.06 -8.49 13.94
C SER A 250 -16.22 -9.96 14.31
N LYS A 251 -15.31 -10.82 13.83
CA LYS A 251 -15.29 -12.25 14.21
C LYS A 251 -15.02 -12.43 15.70
N ALA A 252 -14.04 -11.71 16.26
CA ALA A 252 -13.69 -11.79 17.69
C ALA A 252 -14.86 -11.35 18.59
N ILE A 253 -15.61 -10.31 18.21
CA ILE A 253 -16.80 -9.85 18.95
C ILE A 253 -17.90 -10.93 18.91
N LYS A 254 -18.20 -11.50 17.72
CA LYS A 254 -19.21 -12.55 17.58
C LYS A 254 -18.88 -13.77 18.44
N HIS A 255 -17.62 -14.23 18.48
CA HIS A 255 -17.18 -15.33 19.32
C HIS A 255 -17.36 -15.04 20.82
N LYS A 256 -17.04 -13.81 21.27
CA LYS A 256 -17.24 -13.41 22.67
C LYS A 256 -18.73 -13.34 23.06
N THR A 257 -19.60 -12.94 22.13
CA THR A 257 -21.04 -12.88 22.40
C THR A 257 -21.64 -14.29 22.52
N LEU A 258 -21.28 -15.19 21.59
CA LEU A 258 -21.75 -16.59 21.64
C LEU A 258 -21.26 -17.33 22.90
N ALA A 259 -20.02 -17.10 23.32
CA ALA A 259 -19.47 -17.72 24.55
C ALA A 259 -20.10 -17.20 25.87
N LYS A 260 -20.86 -16.10 25.83
CA LYS A 260 -21.60 -15.56 26.99
C LYS A 260 -23.05 -16.03 27.05
N THR A 261 -23.55 -16.63 25.97
CA THR A 261 -24.94 -17.11 25.85
C THR A 261 -25.04 -18.65 25.94
N SER A 262 -23.91 -19.33 26.03
CA SER A 262 -23.76 -20.77 26.38
C SER A 262 -23.38 -20.94 27.82
#